data_0744e7c2ba3a9df7458146dead57b8b2
#
_entry.id   0744e7c2ba3a9df7458146dead57b8b2
#
_cell.length_a   1.000
_cell.length_b   1.000
_cell.length_c   1.000
_cell.angle_alpha   90.00
_cell.angle_beta   90.00
_cell.angle_gamma   90.00
#
_symmetry.space_group_name_H-M   'P 1'
#
loop_
_entity.id
_entity.type
_entity.pdbx_description
1 polymer ?
#
loop_
_entity_poly.entity_id
_entity_poly.type
_entity_poly.pdbx_seq_one_letter_code
_entity_poly.pdbx_strand_id
1 'polypeptide(L)'
;MGFPMTRKKWCLIGAAVLGLGVAGIATSINPIAERYVAPMVQEQLHNTVRGTIQYDSMHIAWNGDVVLQNVSLRDENDHLVAAVPTMNVSMKWTSAPSILMGNSSGAAIVSTITLEKPDVHVWQLADGSWNVNSLLESSSKNDKKSFDGNIVINDATGAVRFKDGNVHRLSNLDGNIALNVDGMTKGALNGLLDDHSIAVNGSIDMNKMDDFDLFVRAESVDISGIMNMVPSNKNLSITSGILHDVKAQITGRDGKYSMSGNLAFDGVGGTYKNGSTTYQIGQGNGKIFFQNNTVLITHSGWYVN
;
A
#
# COMPACT_ATOMS: atom_id res chain seq x y z
N MET A 1 0.46 9.38 27.03
CA MET A 1 1.06 10.23 26.00
C MET A 1 0.59 9.72 24.65
N GLY A 2 -0.34 10.45 24.02
CA GLY A 2 -0.88 10.07 22.72
C GLY A 2 0.15 10.35 21.63
N PHE A 3 0.52 9.34 20.86
CA PHE A 3 1.34 9.50 19.68
C PHE A 3 0.54 10.26 18.62
N PRO A 4 1.11 11.25 17.94
CA PRO A 4 0.41 11.94 16.86
C PRO A 4 0.12 10.95 15.73
N MET A 5 -1.14 10.89 15.37
CA MET A 5 -1.83 9.94 14.48
C MET A 5 -1.32 9.91 13.02
N THR A 6 -0.41 10.81 12.64
CA THR A 6 -0.02 11.06 11.25
C THR A 6 1.03 10.11 10.66
N ARG A 7 1.73 9.31 11.46
CA ARG A 7 2.86 8.50 10.99
C ARG A 7 2.56 7.00 10.76
N LYS A 8 1.36 6.50 11.09
CA LYS A 8 1.04 5.06 11.11
C LYS A 8 0.22 4.54 9.91
N LYS A 9 -0.16 5.37 8.96
CA LYS A 9 -0.98 5.00 7.78
C LYS A 9 -0.18 4.42 6.59
N TRP A 10 1.03 4.02 6.76
CA TRP A 10 2.05 3.93 5.73
C TRP A 10 2.09 2.68 4.84
N CYS A 11 2.05 1.51 5.44
CA CYS A 11 2.09 0.25 4.65
C CYS A 11 0.76 -0.04 3.95
N LEU A 12 -0.33 0.59 4.40
CA LEU A 12 -1.68 0.42 3.91
C LEU A 12 -1.96 1.24 2.65
N ILE A 13 -1.29 2.38 2.53
CA ILE A 13 -1.59 3.37 1.49
C ILE A 13 -1.16 2.87 0.11
N GLY A 14 -0.01 2.21 -0.02
CA GLY A 14 0.46 1.70 -1.31
C GLY A 14 -0.50 0.67 -1.94
N ALA A 15 -0.97 -0.30 -1.15
CA ALA A 15 -1.92 -1.31 -1.62
C ALA A 15 -3.33 -0.71 -1.83
N ALA A 16 -3.74 0.22 -0.97
CA ALA A 16 -5.04 0.90 -1.09
C ALA A 16 -5.10 1.83 -2.31
N VAL A 17 -3.99 2.50 -2.67
CA VAL A 17 -3.93 3.39 -3.84
C VAL A 17 -4.07 2.62 -5.14
N LEU A 18 -3.34 1.52 -5.29
CA LEU A 18 -3.54 0.63 -6.43
C LEU A 18 -4.98 0.10 -6.45
N GLY A 19 -5.51 -0.33 -5.29
CA GLY A 19 -6.85 -0.87 -5.18
C GLY A 19 -7.96 0.14 -5.48
N LEU A 20 -7.89 1.34 -4.94
CA LEU A 20 -8.96 2.35 -5.08
C LEU A 20 -8.92 3.08 -6.42
N GLY A 21 -7.73 3.39 -6.95
CA GLY A 21 -7.61 3.94 -8.30
C GLY A 21 -8.20 2.97 -9.34
N VAL A 22 -7.92 1.69 -9.18
CA VAL A 22 -8.41 0.63 -10.07
C VAL A 22 -9.90 0.34 -9.84
N ALA A 23 -10.40 0.37 -8.60
CA ALA A 23 -11.83 0.25 -8.31
C ALA A 23 -12.64 1.41 -8.94
N GLY A 24 -12.07 2.62 -8.97
CA GLY A 24 -12.68 3.75 -9.68
C GLY A 24 -12.85 3.50 -11.18
N ILE A 25 -11.84 2.91 -11.82
CA ILE A 25 -11.94 2.50 -13.24
C ILE A 25 -13.03 1.43 -13.42
N ALA A 26 -13.09 0.44 -12.52
CA ALA A 26 -14.06 -0.64 -12.60
C ALA A 26 -15.52 -0.19 -12.52
N THR A 27 -15.81 0.84 -11.72
CA THR A 27 -17.18 1.38 -11.59
C THR A 27 -17.67 2.10 -12.84
N SER A 28 -16.75 2.46 -13.74
CA SER A 28 -17.01 3.32 -14.90
C SER A 28 -17.23 2.55 -16.21
N ILE A 29 -16.92 1.26 -16.25
CA ILE A 29 -17.00 0.46 -17.48
C ILE A 29 -18.42 -0.06 -17.68
N ASN A 30 -19.14 0.55 -18.63
CA ASN A 30 -20.43 0.05 -19.12
C ASN A 30 -20.20 -0.65 -20.48
N PRO A 31 -20.55 -1.95 -20.64
CA PRO A 31 -20.12 -2.79 -21.75
C PRO A 31 -20.77 -2.48 -23.13
N ILE A 32 -21.57 -1.43 -23.27
CA ILE A 32 -22.46 -1.32 -24.44
C ILE A 32 -21.85 -0.60 -25.65
N ALA A 33 -20.72 0.07 -25.60
CA ALA A 33 -20.08 0.60 -26.82
C ALA A 33 -18.77 1.33 -26.58
N GLU A 34 -17.72 0.98 -27.29
CA GLU A 34 -16.46 1.75 -27.39
C GLU A 34 -16.69 3.25 -27.65
N ARG A 35 -17.78 3.60 -28.33
CA ARG A 35 -18.13 4.96 -28.69
C ARG A 35 -18.75 5.78 -27.56
N TYR A 36 -19.33 5.13 -26.57
CA TYR A 36 -19.97 5.77 -25.40
C TYR A 36 -19.17 5.58 -24.10
N VAL A 37 -18.29 4.60 -24.06
CA VAL A 37 -17.55 4.20 -22.86
C VAL A 37 -16.38 5.14 -22.58
N ALA A 38 -15.64 5.56 -23.59
CA ALA A 38 -14.47 6.42 -23.38
C ALA A 38 -14.79 7.77 -22.70
N PRO A 39 -15.81 8.55 -23.12
CA PRO A 39 -16.19 9.77 -22.43
C PRO A 39 -16.78 9.52 -21.04
N MET A 40 -17.57 8.45 -20.85
CA MET A 40 -18.13 8.07 -19.54
C MET A 40 -17.05 7.61 -18.56
N VAL A 41 -16.06 6.87 -19.03
CA VAL A 41 -14.91 6.44 -18.23
C VAL A 41 -14.13 7.67 -17.76
N GLN A 42 -13.84 8.61 -18.63
CA GLN A 42 -13.12 9.84 -18.26
C GLN A 42 -13.91 10.69 -17.27
N GLU A 43 -15.22 10.86 -17.45
CA GLU A 43 -16.07 11.66 -16.57
C GLU A 43 -16.24 11.03 -15.19
N GLN A 44 -16.39 9.71 -15.11
CA GLN A 44 -16.53 9.01 -13.83
C GLN A 44 -15.19 8.85 -13.08
N LEU A 45 -14.08 8.70 -13.79
CA LEU A 45 -12.74 8.67 -13.19
C LEU A 45 -12.39 10.00 -12.53
N HIS A 46 -12.76 11.10 -13.15
CA HIS A 46 -12.61 12.46 -12.58
C HIS A 46 -13.40 12.65 -11.28
N ASN A 47 -14.50 11.91 -11.10
CA ASN A 47 -15.36 11.99 -9.91
C ASN A 47 -14.95 11.03 -8.77
N THR A 48 -14.09 10.05 -9.04
CA THR A 48 -13.77 8.98 -8.08
C THR A 48 -12.40 9.16 -7.43
N VAL A 49 -11.46 9.73 -8.16
CA VAL A 49 -10.07 9.96 -7.69
C VAL A 49 -9.75 11.44 -7.93
N ARG A 50 -9.22 12.12 -6.92
CA ARG A 50 -8.64 13.45 -7.11
C ARG A 50 -7.33 13.33 -7.86
N GLY A 51 -7.42 13.31 -9.18
CA GLY A 51 -6.30 13.13 -10.08
C GLY A 51 -6.79 12.85 -11.50
N THR A 52 -5.85 12.64 -12.40
CA THR A 52 -6.15 12.35 -13.80
C THR A 52 -5.75 10.92 -14.12
N ILE A 53 -6.69 10.14 -14.67
CA ILE A 53 -6.40 8.83 -15.24
C ILE A 53 -6.46 8.95 -16.76
N GLN A 54 -5.41 8.46 -17.42
CA GLN A 54 -5.26 8.44 -18.87
C GLN A 54 -4.89 7.04 -19.32
N TYR A 55 -5.25 6.69 -20.56
CA TYR A 55 -4.83 5.46 -21.23
C TYR A 55 -4.71 5.72 -22.73
N ASP A 56 -3.84 4.97 -23.39
CA ASP A 56 -3.59 5.16 -24.84
C ASP A 56 -4.64 4.46 -25.70
N SER A 57 -5.04 3.26 -25.32
CA SER A 57 -6.05 2.50 -26.06
C SER A 57 -6.86 1.58 -25.16
N MET A 58 -8.07 1.28 -25.63
CA MET A 58 -8.99 0.34 -25.00
C MET A 58 -9.54 -0.59 -26.07
N HIS A 59 -9.59 -1.88 -25.79
CA HIS A 59 -10.26 -2.86 -26.65
C HIS A 59 -10.98 -3.91 -25.82
N ILE A 60 -11.99 -4.51 -26.42
CA ILE A 60 -12.74 -5.62 -25.81
C ILE A 60 -12.21 -6.91 -26.41
N ALA A 61 -11.70 -7.80 -25.57
CA ALA A 61 -11.26 -9.13 -25.96
C ALA A 61 -12.45 -10.01 -26.37
N TRP A 62 -12.20 -11.09 -27.09
CA TRP A 62 -13.24 -12.01 -27.57
C TRP A 62 -14.05 -12.69 -26.43
N ASN A 63 -13.47 -12.81 -25.22
CA ASN A 63 -14.14 -13.30 -24.01
C ASN A 63 -14.97 -12.22 -23.30
N GLY A 64 -14.96 -10.98 -23.82
CA GLY A 64 -15.67 -9.84 -23.28
C GLY A 64 -14.91 -9.07 -22.19
N ASP A 65 -13.68 -9.43 -21.89
CA ASP A 65 -12.84 -8.65 -20.98
C ASP A 65 -12.39 -7.35 -21.66
N VAL A 66 -12.26 -6.28 -20.88
CA VAL A 66 -11.76 -5.00 -21.35
C VAL A 66 -10.28 -4.90 -21.06
N VAL A 67 -9.50 -4.60 -22.09
CA VAL A 67 -8.05 -4.42 -22.00
C VAL A 67 -7.71 -2.96 -22.26
N LEU A 68 -7.05 -2.33 -21.28
CA LEU A 68 -6.53 -0.96 -21.35
C LEU A 68 -5.00 -1.01 -21.47
N GLN A 69 -4.43 -0.18 -22.33
CA GLN A 69 -3.00 -0.08 -22.56
C GLN A 69 -2.46 1.27 -22.06
N ASN A 70 -1.29 1.23 -21.43
CA ASN A 70 -0.56 2.40 -20.95
C ASN A 70 -1.41 3.30 -20.04
N VAL A 71 -2.03 2.69 -19.05
CA VAL A 71 -2.83 3.41 -18.06
C VAL A 71 -1.89 4.19 -17.12
N SER A 72 -2.15 5.47 -16.95
CA SER A 72 -1.41 6.33 -16.01
C SER A 72 -2.36 7.03 -15.04
N LEU A 73 -1.95 7.11 -13.79
CA LEU A 73 -2.59 7.87 -12.73
C LEU A 73 -1.67 9.02 -12.32
N ARG A 74 -2.18 10.24 -12.38
CA ARG A 74 -1.48 11.45 -11.97
C ARG A 74 -2.21 12.14 -10.83
N ASP A 75 -1.44 12.81 -9.96
CA ASP A 75 -2.02 13.63 -8.89
C ASP A 75 -2.56 14.97 -9.41
N GLU A 76 -3.10 15.81 -8.52
CA GLU A 76 -3.63 17.14 -8.87
C GLU A 76 -2.55 18.11 -9.41
N ASN A 77 -1.27 17.81 -9.19
CA ASN A 77 -0.13 18.58 -9.69
C ASN A 77 0.50 17.97 -10.95
N ASP A 78 -0.20 17.03 -11.59
CA ASP A 78 0.24 16.32 -12.80
C ASP A 78 1.48 15.42 -12.60
N HIS A 79 1.83 15.07 -11.35
CA HIS A 79 2.91 14.11 -11.10
C HIS A 79 2.39 12.68 -11.30
N LEU A 80 3.20 11.87 -11.97
CA LEU A 80 2.91 10.45 -12.16
C LEU A 80 2.98 9.70 -10.82
N VAL A 81 1.85 9.08 -10.43
CA VAL A 81 1.73 8.28 -9.22
C VAL A 81 1.77 6.80 -9.53
N ALA A 82 1.14 6.39 -10.63
CA ALA A 82 1.19 5.01 -11.08
C ALA A 82 1.12 4.94 -12.62
N ALA A 83 1.83 3.97 -13.17
CA ALA A 83 1.76 3.60 -14.59
C ALA A 83 1.53 2.09 -14.69
N VAL A 84 0.61 1.67 -15.56
CA VAL A 84 0.27 0.26 -15.78
C VAL A 84 0.30 0.00 -17.28
N PRO A 85 1.31 -0.74 -17.79
CA PRO A 85 1.42 -1.03 -19.22
C PRO A 85 0.18 -1.75 -19.77
N THR A 86 -0.36 -2.70 -19.03
CA THR A 86 -1.57 -3.43 -19.42
C THR A 86 -2.46 -3.64 -18.21
N MET A 87 -3.72 -3.26 -18.32
CA MET A 87 -4.76 -3.51 -17.34
C MET A 87 -5.87 -4.34 -17.98
N ASN A 88 -6.14 -5.52 -17.41
CA ASN A 88 -7.22 -6.40 -17.85
C ASN A 88 -8.37 -6.31 -16.86
N VAL A 89 -9.57 -6.04 -17.32
CA VAL A 89 -10.79 -5.94 -16.51
C VAL A 89 -11.75 -7.05 -16.93
N SER A 90 -11.85 -8.07 -16.09
CA SER A 90 -12.72 -9.23 -16.33
C SER A 90 -14.14 -8.98 -15.83
N MET A 91 -15.14 -9.39 -16.60
CA MET A 91 -16.54 -9.09 -16.38
C MET A 91 -17.35 -10.30 -15.89
N LYS A 92 -18.29 -10.07 -14.98
CA LYS A 92 -19.32 -11.04 -14.58
C LYS A 92 -20.53 -10.97 -15.54
N TRP A 93 -20.47 -11.62 -16.67
CA TRP A 93 -21.53 -11.56 -17.70
C TRP A 93 -22.90 -12.06 -17.21
N THR A 94 -22.96 -12.87 -16.13
CA THR A 94 -24.22 -13.29 -15.51
C THR A 94 -25.05 -12.13 -14.96
N SER A 95 -24.42 -10.99 -14.68
CA SER A 95 -25.07 -9.78 -14.18
C SER A 95 -25.52 -8.82 -15.29
N ALA A 96 -25.15 -9.07 -16.56
CA ALA A 96 -25.47 -8.21 -17.69
C ALA A 96 -26.97 -7.93 -17.88
N PRO A 97 -27.90 -8.90 -17.73
CA PRO A 97 -29.34 -8.63 -17.84
C PRO A 97 -29.85 -7.59 -16.83
N SER A 98 -29.35 -7.62 -15.61
CA SER A 98 -29.76 -6.68 -14.54
C SER A 98 -29.38 -5.24 -14.85
N ILE A 99 -28.28 -5.05 -15.59
CA ILE A 99 -27.79 -3.74 -15.98
C ILE A 99 -28.55 -3.16 -17.15
N LEU A 100 -28.85 -3.99 -18.14
CA LEU A 100 -29.71 -3.61 -19.27
C LEU A 100 -31.11 -3.16 -18.80
N MET A 101 -31.55 -3.67 -17.64
CA MET A 101 -32.81 -3.28 -16.98
C MET A 101 -32.66 -2.09 -16.02
N GLY A 102 -31.45 -1.48 -15.88
CA GLY A 102 -31.22 -0.35 -14.99
C GLY A 102 -31.19 -0.68 -13.50
N ASN A 103 -31.15 -1.99 -13.14
CA ASN A 103 -31.30 -2.44 -11.76
C ASN A 103 -29.98 -2.57 -11.00
N SER A 104 -28.82 -2.41 -11.64
CA SER A 104 -27.51 -2.47 -10.99
C SER A 104 -26.50 -1.51 -11.59
N SER A 105 -25.51 -1.09 -10.80
CA SER A 105 -24.41 -0.24 -11.27
C SER A 105 -23.39 -1.05 -12.05
N GLY A 106 -22.67 -0.41 -12.99
CA GLY A 106 -21.59 -1.03 -13.75
C GLY A 106 -20.50 -1.69 -12.89
N ALA A 107 -20.28 -1.20 -11.66
CA ALA A 107 -19.35 -1.80 -10.69
C ALA A 107 -19.67 -3.24 -10.30
N ALA A 108 -20.95 -3.62 -10.29
CA ALA A 108 -21.38 -4.99 -9.96
C ALA A 108 -21.01 -6.02 -11.03
N ILE A 109 -20.57 -5.58 -12.22
CA ILE A 109 -20.20 -6.47 -13.34
C ILE A 109 -18.75 -6.88 -13.28
N VAL A 110 -17.88 -6.03 -12.78
CA VAL A 110 -16.44 -6.32 -12.74
C VAL A 110 -16.16 -7.38 -11.68
N SER A 111 -15.43 -8.42 -12.07
CA SER A 111 -15.05 -9.51 -11.16
C SER A 111 -13.60 -9.41 -10.73
N THR A 112 -12.72 -9.10 -11.69
CA THR A 112 -11.28 -9.07 -11.42
C THR A 112 -10.65 -7.98 -12.29
N ILE A 113 -9.68 -7.31 -11.70
CA ILE A 113 -8.82 -6.37 -12.38
C ILE A 113 -7.40 -6.87 -12.23
N THR A 114 -6.73 -7.15 -13.34
CA THR A 114 -5.34 -7.60 -13.36
C THR A 114 -4.46 -6.46 -13.87
N LEU A 115 -3.46 -6.11 -13.09
CA LEU A 115 -2.46 -5.11 -13.38
C LEU A 115 -1.15 -5.82 -13.74
N GLU A 116 -0.71 -5.66 -14.99
CA GLU A 116 0.53 -6.23 -15.47
C GLU A 116 1.65 -5.20 -15.39
N LYS A 117 2.68 -5.52 -14.62
CA LYS A 117 3.88 -4.69 -14.41
C LYS A 117 3.58 -3.24 -14.00
N PRO A 118 2.70 -3.00 -13.03
CA PRO A 118 2.47 -1.64 -12.60
C PRO A 118 3.75 -1.06 -11.95
N ASP A 119 4.00 0.22 -12.22
CA ASP A 119 5.07 1.00 -11.58
C ASP A 119 4.45 2.11 -10.73
N VAL A 120 4.78 2.14 -9.43
CA VAL A 120 4.11 2.99 -8.44
C VAL A 120 5.10 3.89 -7.72
N HIS A 121 4.82 5.19 -7.72
CA HIS A 121 5.64 6.21 -7.08
C HIS A 121 4.91 6.83 -5.90
N VAL A 122 5.42 6.57 -4.70
CA VAL A 122 4.90 7.13 -3.45
C VAL A 122 5.94 8.04 -2.84
N TRP A 123 5.59 9.28 -2.51
CA TRP A 123 6.51 10.18 -1.83
C TRP A 123 5.85 10.94 -0.70
N GLN A 124 6.67 11.22 0.31
CA GLN A 124 6.26 12.01 1.44
C GLN A 124 6.40 13.50 1.16
N LEU A 125 5.34 14.24 1.42
CA LEU A 125 5.30 15.69 1.31
C LEU A 125 6.01 16.37 2.50
N ALA A 126 6.28 17.67 2.40
CA ALA A 126 6.97 18.43 3.42
C ALA A 126 6.26 18.45 4.78
N ASP A 127 4.92 18.42 4.78
CA ASP A 127 4.08 18.34 5.99
C ASP A 127 4.05 16.94 6.62
N GLY A 128 4.68 15.95 5.97
CA GLY A 128 4.73 14.56 6.40
C GLY A 128 3.54 13.72 5.92
N SER A 129 2.61 14.27 5.18
CA SER A 129 1.58 13.52 4.46
C SER A 129 2.17 12.83 3.21
N TRP A 130 1.38 12.00 2.53
CA TRP A 130 1.79 11.28 1.32
C TRP A 130 1.03 11.79 0.10
N ASN A 131 1.71 11.82 -1.04
CA ASN A 131 1.11 12.18 -2.32
C ASN A 131 -0.20 11.44 -2.62
N VAL A 132 -0.29 10.19 -2.18
CA VAL A 132 -1.44 9.31 -2.40
C VAL A 132 -2.64 9.62 -1.50
N ASN A 133 -2.46 10.37 -0.41
CA ASN A 133 -3.58 10.73 0.49
C ASN A 133 -4.61 11.60 -0.21
N SER A 134 -4.18 12.53 -1.05
CA SER A 134 -5.08 13.40 -1.82
C SER A 134 -5.90 12.64 -2.86
N LEU A 135 -5.35 11.55 -3.41
CA LEU A 135 -6.06 10.70 -4.37
C LEU A 135 -7.20 9.91 -3.74
N LEU A 136 -7.10 9.62 -2.42
CA LEU A 136 -8.06 8.81 -1.67
C LEU A 136 -9.20 9.62 -1.05
N GLU A 137 -9.10 10.93 -1.02
CA GLU A 137 -10.15 11.80 -0.54
C GLU A 137 -11.27 11.88 -1.59
N SER A 138 -12.27 11.01 -1.46
CA SER A 138 -13.44 10.98 -2.33
C SER A 138 -14.11 12.33 -2.45
N SER A 139 -14.36 12.79 -3.67
CA SER A 139 -15.01 14.06 -3.99
C SER A 139 -16.51 14.07 -3.66
N SER A 140 -17.16 12.93 -3.39
CA SER A 140 -18.58 12.89 -3.07
C SER A 140 -18.92 12.05 -1.84
N LYS A 141 -19.61 12.66 -0.88
CA LYS A 141 -20.11 12.02 0.34
C LYS A 141 -21.32 11.09 0.10
N ASN A 142 -21.86 10.99 -1.10
CA ASN A 142 -23.19 10.43 -1.33
C ASN A 142 -23.29 9.16 -2.17
N ASP A 143 -22.22 8.69 -2.82
CA ASP A 143 -22.31 7.45 -3.61
C ASP A 143 -21.25 6.45 -3.17
N LYS A 144 -21.54 5.69 -2.10
CA LYS A 144 -20.78 4.49 -1.73
C LYS A 144 -21.08 3.36 -2.74
N LYS A 145 -20.57 3.48 -3.94
CA LYS A 145 -20.51 2.35 -4.88
C LYS A 145 -19.27 1.55 -4.53
N SER A 146 -19.42 0.51 -3.73
CA SER A 146 -18.34 -0.40 -3.40
C SER A 146 -18.13 -1.38 -4.56
N PHE A 147 -16.89 -1.52 -5.00
CA PHE A 147 -16.47 -2.58 -5.90
C PHE A 147 -16.38 -3.89 -5.10
N ASP A 148 -16.97 -4.96 -5.63
CA ASP A 148 -16.92 -6.32 -5.09
C ASP A 148 -16.18 -7.22 -6.07
N GLY A 149 -14.91 -7.47 -5.81
CA GLY A 149 -14.07 -8.22 -6.74
C GLY A 149 -12.62 -8.32 -6.29
N ASN A 150 -11.78 -8.81 -7.19
CA ASN A 150 -10.37 -9.01 -6.92
C ASN A 150 -9.50 -8.06 -7.77
N ILE A 151 -8.40 -7.61 -7.18
CA ILE A 151 -7.30 -6.95 -7.88
C ILE A 151 -6.11 -7.88 -7.82
N VAL A 152 -5.62 -8.29 -8.98
CA VAL A 152 -4.41 -9.10 -9.14
C VAL A 152 -3.29 -8.18 -9.61
N ILE A 153 -2.15 -8.28 -8.98
CA ILE A 153 -0.95 -7.49 -9.27
C ILE A 153 0.13 -8.47 -9.68
N ASN A 154 0.69 -8.28 -10.86
CA ASN A 154 1.74 -9.13 -11.42
C ASN A 154 2.98 -8.29 -11.69
N ASP A 155 4.12 -8.69 -11.13
CA ASP A 155 5.46 -8.13 -11.37
C ASP A 155 5.52 -6.59 -11.22
N ALA A 156 4.90 -6.07 -10.15
CA ALA A 156 4.91 -4.63 -9.89
C ALA A 156 6.29 -4.15 -9.44
N THR A 157 6.58 -2.90 -9.81
CA THR A 157 7.72 -2.13 -9.32
C THR A 157 7.24 -0.87 -8.61
N GLY A 158 8.12 -0.24 -7.87
CA GLY A 158 7.78 1.03 -7.26
C GLY A 158 8.90 1.65 -6.46
N ALA A 159 8.67 2.89 -6.07
CA ALA A 159 9.59 3.64 -5.21
C ALA A 159 8.82 4.37 -4.12
N VAL A 160 9.33 4.27 -2.90
CA VAL A 160 8.83 5.04 -1.75
C VAL A 160 9.91 6.05 -1.36
N ARG A 161 9.65 7.32 -1.58
CA ARG A 161 10.58 8.41 -1.26
C ARG A 161 10.11 9.13 0.00
N PHE A 162 11.01 9.21 0.96
CA PHE A 162 10.80 9.95 2.20
C PHE A 162 11.23 11.42 2.06
N LYS A 163 10.68 12.29 2.91
CA LYS A 163 10.99 13.73 2.91
C LYS A 163 12.44 14.07 3.20
N ASP A 164 13.19 13.17 3.83
CA ASP A 164 14.62 13.28 4.09
C ASP A 164 15.50 12.90 2.89
N GLY A 165 14.86 12.48 1.78
CA GLY A 165 15.51 12.09 0.54
C GLY A 165 15.80 10.60 0.42
N ASN A 166 15.59 9.79 1.45
CA ASN A 166 15.73 8.34 1.36
C ASN A 166 14.69 7.75 0.40
N VAL A 167 15.14 6.80 -0.42
CA VAL A 167 14.31 6.12 -1.41
C VAL A 167 14.45 4.61 -1.22
N HIS A 168 13.32 3.95 -0.99
CA HIS A 168 13.23 2.49 -0.97
C HIS A 168 12.58 2.01 -2.26
N ARG A 169 13.13 0.94 -2.84
CA ARG A 169 12.64 0.36 -4.09
C ARG A 169 11.88 -0.92 -3.80
N LEU A 170 10.75 -1.06 -4.48
CA LEU A 170 9.95 -2.27 -4.51
C LEU A 170 10.10 -2.89 -5.89
N SER A 171 10.28 -4.21 -5.96
CA SER A 171 10.38 -4.93 -7.22
C SER A 171 9.80 -6.34 -7.08
N ASN A 172 9.45 -6.93 -8.23
CA ASN A 172 8.87 -8.28 -8.31
C ASN A 172 7.68 -8.44 -7.35
N LEU A 173 6.83 -7.40 -7.23
CA LEU A 173 5.67 -7.45 -6.34
C LEU A 173 4.53 -8.18 -7.05
N ASP A 174 4.15 -9.30 -6.48
CA ASP A 174 2.95 -10.05 -6.84
C ASP A 174 1.94 -10.00 -5.72
N GLY A 175 0.65 -9.94 -6.07
CA GLY A 175 -0.35 -9.89 -5.04
C GLY A 175 -1.78 -10.05 -5.50
N ASN A 176 -2.64 -10.23 -4.52
CA ASN A 176 -4.08 -10.29 -4.70
C ASN A 176 -4.76 -9.50 -3.58
N ILE A 177 -5.71 -8.65 -3.94
CA ILE A 177 -6.51 -7.85 -3.02
C ILE A 177 -7.99 -8.12 -3.32
N ALA A 178 -8.69 -8.71 -2.36
CA ALA A 178 -10.13 -8.93 -2.43
C ALA A 178 -10.85 -7.77 -1.74
N LEU A 179 -11.70 -7.08 -2.48
CA LEU A 179 -12.54 -5.97 -2.03
C LEU A 179 -13.97 -6.47 -1.91
N ASN A 180 -14.61 -6.28 -0.77
CA ASN A 180 -15.98 -6.71 -0.52
C ASN A 180 -16.92 -5.51 -0.36
N VAL A 181 -18.18 -5.71 -0.69
CA VAL A 181 -19.25 -4.70 -0.59
C VAL A 181 -19.41 -4.17 0.83
N ASP A 182 -19.14 -4.98 1.85
CA ASP A 182 -19.19 -4.59 3.27
C ASP A 182 -18.01 -3.70 3.71
N GLY A 183 -17.07 -3.44 2.81
CA GLY A 183 -15.88 -2.62 3.05
C GLY A 183 -14.68 -3.40 3.57
N MET A 184 -14.82 -4.69 3.89
CA MET A 184 -13.69 -5.51 4.32
C MET A 184 -12.80 -5.87 3.13
N THR A 185 -11.58 -5.37 3.15
CA THR A 185 -10.53 -5.66 2.16
C THR A 185 -9.55 -6.67 2.74
N LYS A 186 -9.25 -7.72 1.99
CA LYS A 186 -8.22 -8.70 2.32
C LYS A 186 -7.18 -8.73 1.23
N GLY A 187 -5.91 -8.86 1.61
CA GLY A 187 -4.85 -8.88 0.61
C GLY A 187 -3.62 -9.65 1.04
N ALA A 188 -2.85 -10.04 0.05
CA ALA A 188 -1.50 -10.58 0.20
C ALA A 188 -0.62 -10.01 -0.90
N LEU A 189 0.56 -9.54 -0.53
CA LEU A 189 1.59 -9.01 -1.42
C LEU A 189 2.92 -9.67 -1.05
N ASN A 190 3.66 -10.09 -2.04
CA ASN A 190 5.01 -10.63 -1.90
C ASN A 190 5.92 -9.96 -2.93
N GLY A 191 7.18 -9.76 -2.59
CA GLY A 191 8.15 -9.17 -3.49
C GLY A 191 9.45 -8.84 -2.81
N LEU A 192 10.16 -7.86 -3.35
CA LEU A 192 11.43 -7.39 -2.81
C LEU A 192 11.32 -5.92 -2.38
N LEU A 193 11.89 -5.61 -1.23
CA LEU A 193 12.14 -4.26 -0.74
C LEU A 193 13.65 -4.09 -0.65
N ASP A 194 14.23 -3.19 -1.46
CA ASP A 194 15.67 -2.99 -1.55
C ASP A 194 16.43 -4.33 -1.74
N ASP A 195 15.94 -5.16 -2.67
CA ASP A 195 16.46 -6.48 -3.01
C ASP A 195 16.30 -7.57 -1.92
N HIS A 196 15.61 -7.27 -0.82
CA HIS A 196 15.31 -8.23 0.25
C HIS A 196 13.85 -8.68 0.22
N SER A 197 13.62 -9.97 0.42
CA SER A 197 12.29 -10.56 0.38
C SER A 197 11.38 -9.96 1.45
N ILE A 198 10.21 -9.52 1.03
CA ILE A 198 9.13 -9.01 1.90
C ILE A 198 7.80 -9.66 1.53
N ALA A 199 7.00 -9.95 2.54
CA ALA A 199 5.62 -10.39 2.37
C ALA A 199 4.71 -9.64 3.35
N VAL A 200 3.58 -9.18 2.86
CA VAL A 200 2.55 -8.53 3.67
C VAL A 200 1.21 -9.18 3.35
N ASN A 201 0.49 -9.61 4.37
CA ASN A 201 -0.88 -10.08 4.21
C ASN A 201 -1.76 -9.57 5.35
N GLY A 202 -3.06 -9.54 5.12
CA GLY A 202 -3.99 -9.13 6.17
C GLY A 202 -5.32 -8.63 5.66
N SER A 203 -5.99 -7.88 6.52
CA SER A 203 -7.30 -7.29 6.23
C SER A 203 -7.42 -5.88 6.79
N ILE A 204 -8.25 -5.07 6.12
CA ILE A 204 -8.54 -3.69 6.50
C ILE A 204 -10.02 -3.45 6.29
N ASP A 205 -10.67 -2.78 7.23
CA ASP A 205 -12.00 -2.23 7.02
C ASP A 205 -11.89 -0.85 6.34
N MET A 206 -12.27 -0.77 5.07
CA MET A 206 -12.21 0.48 4.30
C MET A 206 -13.20 1.55 4.80
N ASN A 207 -14.25 1.15 5.56
CA ASN A 207 -15.15 2.08 6.22
C ASN A 207 -14.56 2.63 7.53
N LYS A 208 -13.63 1.88 8.13
CA LYS A 208 -12.91 2.21 9.35
C LYS A 208 -11.45 1.86 9.20
N MET A 209 -10.68 2.68 8.48
CA MET A 209 -9.27 2.40 8.18
C MET A 209 -8.37 2.18 9.42
N ASP A 210 -8.86 2.52 10.61
CA ASP A 210 -8.20 2.22 11.88
C ASP A 210 -8.42 0.77 12.35
N ASP A 211 -9.34 0.04 11.71
CA ASP A 211 -9.61 -1.38 11.98
C ASP A 211 -8.92 -2.24 10.93
N PHE A 212 -7.79 -2.83 11.32
CA PHE A 212 -6.99 -3.67 10.44
C PHE A 212 -6.21 -4.75 11.19
N ASP A 213 -5.81 -5.78 10.47
CA ASP A 213 -4.92 -6.84 10.94
C ASP A 213 -3.92 -7.16 9.84
N LEU A 214 -2.64 -6.87 10.07
CA LEU A 214 -1.56 -7.02 9.11
C LEU A 214 -0.48 -7.93 9.64
N PHE A 215 -0.04 -8.83 8.80
CA PHE A 215 1.13 -9.68 8.97
C PHE A 215 2.23 -9.23 8.02
N VAL A 216 3.39 -8.90 8.57
CA VAL A 216 4.58 -8.51 7.80
C VAL A 216 5.68 -9.53 8.06
N ARG A 217 6.32 -9.99 7.00
CA ARG A 217 7.53 -10.80 7.04
C ARG A 217 8.58 -10.16 6.16
N ALA A 218 9.81 -10.13 6.65
CA ALA A 218 10.96 -9.74 5.85
C ALA A 218 12.15 -10.63 6.21
N GLU A 219 12.87 -11.07 5.18
CA GLU A 219 14.05 -11.92 5.36
C GLU A 219 15.20 -11.12 5.94
N SER A 220 15.43 -9.96 5.38
CA SER A 220 16.48 -9.04 5.81
C SER A 220 16.07 -7.60 5.54
N VAL A 221 16.41 -6.68 6.43
CA VAL A 221 16.14 -5.26 6.28
C VAL A 221 17.30 -4.47 6.88
N ASP A 222 17.86 -3.53 6.11
CA ASP A 222 18.82 -2.58 6.66
C ASP A 222 18.12 -1.63 7.64
N ILE A 223 18.64 -1.59 8.88
CA ILE A 223 18.01 -0.83 9.95
C ILE A 223 18.10 0.68 9.69
N SER A 224 19.15 1.14 9.02
CA SER A 224 19.32 2.56 8.68
C SER A 224 18.21 3.05 7.76
N GLY A 225 17.75 2.20 6.83
CA GLY A 225 16.64 2.50 5.94
C GLY A 225 15.30 2.67 6.66
N ILE A 226 15.05 1.89 7.71
CA ILE A 226 13.76 1.92 8.42
C ILE A 226 13.74 2.86 9.64
N MET A 227 14.91 3.33 10.12
CA MET A 227 14.96 4.21 11.29
C MET A 227 14.22 5.53 11.09
N ASN A 228 14.07 5.99 9.87
CA ASN A 228 13.26 7.17 9.54
C ASN A 228 11.75 6.94 9.72
N MET A 229 11.33 5.69 9.73
CA MET A 229 9.95 5.28 10.00
C MET A 229 9.66 5.16 11.49
N VAL A 230 10.70 5.07 12.33
CA VAL A 230 10.57 4.92 13.77
C VAL A 230 10.57 6.29 14.43
N PRO A 231 9.72 6.57 15.43
CA PRO A 231 9.78 7.82 16.18
C PRO A 231 11.18 8.05 16.75
N SER A 232 11.80 9.16 16.45
CA SER A 232 13.15 9.49 16.92
C SER A 232 13.16 9.54 18.43
N ASN A 233 14.07 8.76 19.03
CA ASN A 233 14.39 8.90 20.44
C ASN A 233 15.54 9.91 20.57
N LYS A 234 15.34 10.97 21.36
CA LYS A 234 16.35 12.02 21.53
C LYS A 234 17.69 11.50 22.12
N ASN A 235 17.64 10.36 22.80
CA ASN A 235 18.78 9.80 23.51
C ASN A 235 19.42 8.61 22.76
N LEU A 236 18.73 7.99 21.81
CA LEU A 236 19.21 6.82 21.09
C LEU A 236 19.16 7.10 19.59
N SER A 237 20.28 6.99 18.92
CA SER A 237 20.41 7.06 17.47
C SER A 237 21.05 5.77 16.98
N ILE A 238 20.33 4.97 16.21
CA ILE A 238 20.84 3.77 15.55
C ILE A 238 21.20 4.15 14.12
N THR A 239 22.41 3.84 13.70
CA THR A 239 22.97 4.27 12.43
C THR A 239 23.33 3.13 11.49
N SER A 240 23.41 1.90 12.00
CA SER A 240 23.77 0.72 11.21
C SER A 240 23.18 -0.56 11.81
N GLY A 241 23.16 -1.60 11.02
CA GLY A 241 22.74 -2.95 11.40
C GLY A 241 21.75 -3.54 10.43
N ILE A 242 21.61 -4.86 10.50
CA ILE A 242 20.68 -5.62 9.66
C ILE A 242 19.68 -6.32 10.60
N LEU A 243 18.40 -6.23 10.27
CA LEU A 243 17.36 -7.04 10.88
C LEU A 243 17.13 -8.28 10.02
N HIS A 244 17.01 -9.44 10.65
CA HIS A 244 16.78 -10.72 10.00
C HIS A 244 15.52 -11.38 10.54
N ASP A 245 14.91 -12.26 9.74
CA ASP A 245 13.76 -13.08 10.16
C ASP A 245 12.63 -12.26 10.79
N VAL A 246 12.40 -11.07 10.27
CA VAL A 246 11.37 -10.17 10.78
C VAL A 246 10.00 -10.80 10.60
N LYS A 247 9.25 -10.93 11.69
CA LYS A 247 7.85 -11.35 11.70
C LYS A 247 7.10 -10.41 12.64
N ALA A 248 6.15 -9.68 12.10
CA ALA A 248 5.35 -8.73 12.87
C ALA A 248 3.88 -8.86 12.53
N GLN A 249 3.04 -8.85 13.55
CA GLN A 249 1.61 -8.63 13.43
C GLN A 249 1.29 -7.25 13.98
N ILE A 250 0.57 -6.47 13.19
CA ILE A 250 0.15 -5.11 13.54
C ILE A 250 -1.37 -5.07 13.43
N THR A 251 -2.05 -4.81 14.54
CA THR A 251 -3.50 -4.70 14.56
C THR A 251 -3.94 -3.31 14.96
N GLY A 252 -4.96 -2.81 14.34
CA GLY A 252 -5.66 -1.60 14.71
C GLY A 252 -7.12 -1.90 15.07
N ARG A 253 -7.63 -1.26 16.12
CA ARG A 253 -9.05 -1.30 16.51
C ARG A 253 -9.41 0.02 17.18
N ASP A 254 -10.41 0.71 16.65
CA ASP A 254 -10.94 1.97 17.21
C ASP A 254 -9.82 2.98 17.57
N GLY A 255 -8.85 3.17 16.66
CA GLY A 255 -7.73 4.08 16.86
C GLY A 255 -6.65 3.60 17.84
N LYS A 256 -6.80 2.43 18.42
CA LYS A 256 -5.75 1.77 19.25
C LYS A 256 -4.98 0.78 18.40
N TYR A 257 -3.68 0.75 18.61
CA TYR A 257 -2.77 -0.12 17.86
C TYR A 257 -2.07 -1.09 18.79
N SER A 258 -1.93 -2.32 18.35
CA SER A 258 -1.07 -3.30 19.00
C SER A 258 -0.09 -3.87 17.97
N MET A 259 1.09 -4.24 18.44
CA MET A 259 2.12 -4.84 17.62
C MET A 259 2.76 -5.98 18.41
N SER A 260 2.92 -7.12 17.74
CA SER A 260 3.64 -8.28 18.31
C SER A 260 4.50 -8.92 17.23
N GLY A 261 5.56 -9.59 17.66
CA GLY A 261 6.43 -10.26 16.71
C GLY A 261 7.80 -10.58 17.27
N ASN A 262 8.67 -10.95 16.34
CA ASN A 262 10.07 -11.23 16.63
C ASN A 262 10.95 -10.88 15.43
N LEU A 263 12.22 -10.63 15.73
CA LEU A 263 13.28 -10.46 14.76
C LEU A 263 14.62 -10.85 15.37
N ALA A 264 15.59 -11.13 14.52
CA ALA A 264 17.00 -11.14 14.90
C ALA A 264 17.65 -9.85 14.38
N PHE A 265 18.75 -9.44 15.00
CA PHE A 265 19.53 -8.29 14.55
C PHE A 265 21.02 -8.60 14.63
N ASP A 266 21.78 -8.01 13.70
CA ASP A 266 23.24 -8.16 13.64
C ASP A 266 23.90 -6.86 13.22
N GLY A 267 25.12 -6.62 13.72
CA GLY A 267 25.92 -5.44 13.40
C GLY A 267 25.29 -4.10 13.80
N VAL A 268 24.35 -4.13 14.77
CA VAL A 268 23.65 -2.91 15.19
C VAL A 268 24.61 -1.95 15.87
N GLY A 269 24.73 -0.74 15.32
CA GLY A 269 25.55 0.32 15.84
C GLY A 269 24.80 1.63 15.96
N GLY A 270 25.33 2.50 16.82
CA GLY A 270 24.72 3.80 17.05
C GLY A 270 25.29 4.53 18.23
N THR A 271 24.55 5.51 18.74
CA THR A 271 24.94 6.31 19.89
C THR A 271 23.81 6.38 20.91
N TYR A 272 24.18 6.33 22.19
CA TYR A 272 23.27 6.59 23.29
C TYR A 272 23.77 7.78 24.14
N LYS A 273 22.91 8.77 24.35
CA LYS A 273 23.20 9.96 25.15
C LYS A 273 22.54 9.84 26.52
N ASN A 274 23.36 9.99 27.57
CA ASN A 274 22.87 10.07 28.97
C ASN A 274 23.40 11.36 29.60
N GLY A 275 22.55 12.38 29.64
CA GLY A 275 22.97 13.72 30.05
C GLY A 275 23.97 14.31 29.02
N SER A 276 25.16 14.68 29.51
CA SER A 276 26.26 15.19 28.70
C SER A 276 27.16 14.10 28.10
N THR A 277 27.00 12.85 28.52
CA THR A 277 27.85 11.74 28.06
C THR A 277 27.21 11.05 26.84
N THR A 278 28.04 10.79 25.83
CA THR A 278 27.65 10.01 24.64
C THR A 278 28.43 8.70 24.63
N TYR A 279 27.71 7.61 24.60
CA TYR A 279 28.24 6.25 24.48
C TYR A 279 28.14 5.79 23.04
N GLN A 280 29.19 5.17 22.53
CA GLN A 280 29.15 4.48 21.24
C GLN A 280 28.69 3.05 21.46
N ILE A 281 27.69 2.63 20.69
CA ILE A 281 27.17 1.26 20.67
C ILE A 281 27.61 0.65 19.34
N GLY A 282 28.26 -0.50 19.37
CA GLY A 282 28.72 -1.15 18.16
C GLY A 282 28.57 -2.66 18.19
N GLN A 283 28.44 -3.23 17.00
CA GLN A 283 28.39 -4.67 16.76
C GLN A 283 27.34 -5.42 17.60
N GLY A 284 26.22 -4.77 17.91
CA GLY A 284 25.13 -5.40 18.62
C GLY A 284 24.53 -6.53 17.78
N ASN A 285 24.35 -7.70 18.42
CA ASN A 285 23.63 -8.83 17.84
C ASN A 285 22.65 -9.42 18.84
N GLY A 286 21.62 -10.12 18.37
CA GLY A 286 20.67 -10.75 19.27
C GLY A 286 19.32 -11.04 18.63
N LYS A 287 18.35 -11.36 19.49
CA LYS A 287 16.95 -11.57 19.12
C LYS A 287 16.05 -10.67 19.94
N ILE A 288 15.04 -10.13 19.30
CA ILE A 288 14.02 -9.29 19.92
C ILE A 288 12.67 -10.00 19.78
N PHE A 289 11.96 -10.08 20.89
CA PHE A 289 10.53 -10.39 20.92
C PHE A 289 9.82 -9.15 21.43
N PHE A 290 8.75 -8.78 20.77
CA PHE A 290 7.97 -7.62 21.17
C PHE A 290 6.48 -7.95 21.19
N GLN A 291 5.80 -7.43 22.21
CA GLN A 291 4.35 -7.53 22.34
C GLN A 291 3.85 -6.23 22.97
N ASN A 292 3.11 -5.45 22.19
CA ASN A 292 2.62 -4.14 22.59
C ASN A 292 3.75 -3.21 23.08
N ASN A 293 3.78 -2.90 24.37
CA ASN A 293 4.77 -2.03 25.00
C ASN A 293 5.92 -2.80 25.65
N THR A 294 5.94 -4.12 25.54
CA THR A 294 6.97 -4.98 26.13
C THR A 294 7.94 -5.42 25.05
N VAL A 295 9.22 -5.27 25.32
CA VAL A 295 10.31 -5.74 24.46
C VAL A 295 11.21 -6.63 25.29
N LEU A 296 11.46 -7.85 24.82
CA LEU A 296 12.40 -8.80 25.38
C LEU A 296 13.56 -8.98 24.41
N ILE A 297 14.77 -8.68 24.84
CA ILE A 297 16.00 -8.92 24.09
C ILE A 297 16.68 -10.15 24.68
N THR A 298 17.00 -11.11 23.83
CA THR A 298 17.64 -12.36 24.26
C THR A 298 18.86 -12.65 23.38
N HIS A 299 19.80 -13.41 23.95
CA HIS A 299 21.04 -13.81 23.24
C HIS A 299 21.78 -12.61 22.63
N SER A 300 21.87 -11.52 23.38
CA SER A 300 22.45 -10.28 22.86
C SER A 300 23.90 -10.10 23.32
N GLY A 301 24.75 -9.68 22.37
CA GLY A 301 26.10 -9.19 22.62
C GLY A 301 26.22 -7.74 22.18
N TRP A 302 26.93 -6.92 22.93
CA TRP A 302 27.12 -5.50 22.65
C TRP A 302 28.53 -5.04 22.99
N TYR A 303 29.08 -4.17 22.19
CA TYR A 303 30.26 -3.39 22.54
C TYR A 303 29.85 -1.97 22.86
N VAL A 304 30.28 -1.47 24.02
CA VAL A 304 29.99 -0.10 24.46
C VAL A 304 31.30 0.56 24.86
N ASN A 305 31.63 1.71 24.25
CA ASN A 305 32.78 2.56 24.56
C ASN A 305 32.30 3.96 24.96
#